data_7af461342efef37b4298b56e3b7c2c23
#
_entry.id   7af461342efef37b4298b56e3b7c2c23
#
_cell.length_a   1.000
_cell.length_b   1.000
_cell.length_c   1.000
_cell.angle_alpha   90.00
_cell.angle_beta   90.00
_cell.angle_gamma   90.00
#
_symmetry.space_group_name_H-M   'P 1'
#
loop_
_entity.id
_entity.type
_entity.pdbx_description
1 polymer ?
#
loop_
_entity_poly.entity_id
_entity_poly.type
_entity_poly.pdbx_seq_one_letter_code
_entity_poly.pdbx_strand_id
1 'polypeptide(L)'
;MAAFTTCHSRLKLYESLDPLQQQVLYYDTDSVIYRWRPNQPSITMCDFLGELPDELDWDVITEFVSGGAKNYGYLTRAGKVVCKVRGFTLNVRGSAILNFHTMKDNILSELNSPQDSHRHLNITTPHYFKQDLEKKQIQVVPRMKQYGLVFDKRVIHVATKSSYPYGYERIGDELGLLLYL
;
A
#
# COMPACT_ATOMS: atom_id res chain seq x y z
N MET A 1 7.43 22.78 12.59
CA MET A 1 8.05 21.54 13.09
C MET A 1 7.62 20.31 12.28
N ALA A 2 6.34 19.98 12.11
CA ALA A 2 5.91 18.80 11.38
C ALA A 2 6.51 18.62 9.97
N ALA A 3 6.63 19.70 9.19
CA ALA A 3 7.22 19.65 7.85
C ALA A 3 8.69 19.22 7.87
N PHE A 4 9.47 19.70 8.81
CA PHE A 4 10.88 19.29 8.96
C PHE A 4 11.01 17.83 9.37
N THR A 5 10.19 17.35 10.31
CA THR A 5 10.17 15.94 10.71
C THR A 5 9.87 15.03 9.53
N THR A 6 8.84 15.37 8.74
CA THR A 6 8.49 14.61 7.55
C THR A 6 9.59 14.64 6.48
N CYS A 7 10.26 15.79 6.31
CA CYS A 7 11.37 15.92 5.38
C CYS A 7 12.55 15.04 5.82
N HIS A 8 12.96 15.10 7.08
CA HIS A 8 14.04 14.27 7.62
C HIS A 8 13.75 12.77 7.49
N SER A 9 12.54 12.33 7.81
CA SER A 9 12.15 10.93 7.65
C SER A 9 12.27 10.46 6.20
N ARG A 10 11.90 11.31 5.24
CA ARG A 10 12.05 11.00 3.80
C ARG A 10 13.51 10.92 3.38
N LEU A 11 14.34 11.85 3.84
CA LEU A 11 15.77 11.84 3.53
C LEU A 11 16.42 10.56 4.08
N LYS A 12 16.10 10.18 5.31
CA LYS A 12 16.60 8.94 5.92
C LYS A 12 16.18 7.70 5.12
N LEU A 13 14.92 7.65 4.68
CA LEU A 13 14.43 6.57 3.82
C LEU A 13 15.20 6.55 2.48
N TYR A 14 15.45 7.70 1.85
CA TYR A 14 16.18 7.77 0.60
C TYR A 14 17.62 7.30 0.73
N GLU A 15 18.30 7.57 1.85
CA GLU A 15 19.64 7.02 2.14
C GLU A 15 19.65 5.49 2.10
N SER A 16 18.56 4.84 2.52
CA SER A 16 18.39 3.39 2.46
C SER A 16 17.99 2.88 1.08
N LEU A 17 17.20 3.66 0.32
CA LEU A 17 16.73 3.26 -1.01
C LEU A 17 17.81 3.44 -2.10
N ASP A 18 18.64 4.48 -1.98
CA ASP A 18 19.63 4.84 -2.99
C ASP A 18 20.60 3.70 -3.34
N PRO A 19 21.23 2.99 -2.38
CA PRO A 19 22.08 1.85 -2.71
C PRO A 19 21.31 0.66 -3.31
N LEU A 20 20.05 0.48 -2.98
CA LEU A 20 19.24 -0.66 -3.43
C LEU A 20 18.73 -0.53 -4.86
N GLN A 21 18.44 0.68 -5.32
CA GLN A 21 17.96 0.98 -6.67
C GLN A 21 16.83 0.02 -7.14
N GLN A 22 17.06 -0.73 -8.19
CA GLN A 22 16.10 -1.67 -8.77
C GLN A 22 15.83 -2.93 -7.93
N GLN A 23 16.50 -3.10 -6.79
CA GLN A 23 16.20 -4.20 -5.88
C GLN A 23 14.95 -3.93 -5.05
N VAL A 24 14.54 -2.67 -4.90
CA VAL A 24 13.37 -2.28 -4.11
C VAL A 24 12.10 -2.79 -4.76
N LEU A 25 11.30 -3.53 -3.98
CA LEU A 25 9.99 -4.03 -4.38
C LEU A 25 8.86 -3.15 -3.83
N TYR A 26 9.04 -2.67 -2.59
CA TYR A 26 8.08 -1.83 -1.91
C TYR A 26 8.75 -1.00 -0.81
N TYR A 27 8.24 0.19 -0.56
CA TYR A 27 8.64 1.00 0.59
C TYR A 27 7.46 1.84 1.09
N ASP A 28 7.44 2.11 2.37
CA ASP A 28 6.48 3.01 3.02
C ASP A 28 7.19 3.67 4.20
N THR A 29 7.02 4.93 4.36
CA THR A 29 7.49 5.83 5.44
C THR A 29 8.79 5.42 6.15
N ASP A 30 8.84 4.23 6.74
CA ASP A 30 9.88 3.70 7.63
C ASP A 30 10.18 2.21 7.38
N SER A 31 9.74 1.66 6.27
CA SER A 31 9.94 0.26 5.93
C SER A 31 10.31 0.06 4.46
N VAL A 32 11.12 -0.94 4.18
CA VAL A 32 11.58 -1.29 2.84
C VAL A 32 11.50 -2.80 2.65
N ILE A 33 10.87 -3.25 1.56
CA ILE A 33 10.92 -4.64 1.10
C ILE A 33 11.75 -4.66 -0.18
N TYR A 34 12.82 -5.44 -0.18
CA TYR A 34 13.72 -5.50 -1.32
C TYR A 34 14.17 -6.93 -1.63
N ARG A 35 14.61 -7.13 -2.88
CA ARG A 35 15.14 -8.40 -3.34
C ARG A 35 16.65 -8.46 -3.05
N TRP A 36 17.02 -9.28 -2.09
CA TRP A 36 18.42 -9.53 -1.81
C TRP A 36 19.06 -10.47 -2.85
N ARG A 37 20.30 -10.16 -3.25
CA ARG A 37 21.14 -11.03 -4.07
C ARG A 37 22.58 -10.99 -3.55
N PRO A 38 23.34 -12.13 -3.63
CA PRO A 38 24.76 -12.13 -3.33
C PRO A 38 25.50 -11.08 -4.18
N ASN A 39 26.48 -10.41 -3.60
CA ASN A 39 27.32 -9.39 -4.24
C ASN A 39 26.57 -8.12 -4.73
N GLN A 40 25.38 -7.88 -4.23
CA GLN A 40 24.65 -6.62 -4.43
C GLN A 40 24.53 -5.86 -3.11
N PRO A 41 24.37 -4.52 -3.17
CA PRO A 41 24.14 -3.71 -1.97
C PRO A 41 22.96 -4.24 -1.15
N SER A 42 23.10 -4.16 0.17
CA SER A 42 22.05 -4.52 1.13
C SER A 42 21.98 -3.46 2.22
N ILE A 43 20.86 -3.41 2.91
CA ILE A 43 20.69 -2.53 4.08
C ILE A 43 21.39 -3.17 5.27
N THR A 44 22.15 -2.35 6.01
CA THR A 44 22.64 -2.77 7.33
C THR A 44 21.47 -2.70 8.30
N MET A 45 21.06 -3.86 8.79
CA MET A 45 19.97 -3.97 9.77
C MET A 45 20.52 -3.75 11.18
N CYS A 46 19.80 -2.95 11.97
CA CYS A 46 20.18 -2.66 13.35
C CYS A 46 18.94 -2.26 14.16
N ASP A 47 18.92 -2.62 15.45
CA ASP A 47 17.81 -2.34 16.36
C ASP A 47 17.92 -0.96 17.06
N PHE A 48 18.92 -0.14 16.71
CA PHE A 48 19.05 1.19 17.29
C PHE A 48 18.04 2.18 16.71
N LEU A 49 17.66 3.16 17.52
CA LEU A 49 16.75 4.21 17.13
C LEU A 49 17.26 4.96 15.89
N GLY A 50 16.42 5.02 14.85
CA GLY A 50 16.75 5.63 13.57
C GLY A 50 17.38 4.68 12.54
N GLU A 51 17.59 3.44 12.88
CA GLU A 51 18.00 2.38 11.96
C GLU A 51 16.80 1.50 11.55
N LEU A 52 17.02 0.59 10.61
CA LEU A 52 16.00 -0.34 10.14
C LEU A 52 16.22 -1.72 10.74
N PRO A 53 15.34 -2.20 11.64
CA PRO A 53 15.39 -3.56 12.18
C PRO A 53 14.89 -4.58 11.15
N ASP A 54 15.25 -5.85 11.36
CA ASP A 54 14.68 -6.97 10.62
C ASP A 54 13.29 -7.33 11.20
N GLU A 55 12.22 -7.05 10.46
CA GLU A 55 10.84 -7.40 10.87
C GLU A 55 10.49 -8.88 10.66
N LEU A 56 11.36 -9.65 10.07
CA LEU A 56 11.10 -11.04 9.71
C LEU A 56 11.80 -12.06 10.61
N ASP A 57 12.57 -11.62 11.61
CA ASP A 57 13.33 -12.52 12.50
C ASP A 57 14.22 -13.51 11.70
N TRP A 58 14.95 -13.02 10.70
CA TRP A 58 15.79 -13.79 9.78
C TRP A 58 15.04 -14.76 8.86
N ASP A 59 13.70 -14.70 8.81
CA ASP A 59 12.94 -15.37 7.76
C ASP A 59 13.03 -14.58 6.44
N VAL A 60 12.61 -15.18 5.36
CA VAL A 60 12.66 -14.54 4.04
C VAL A 60 11.31 -14.61 3.35
N ILE A 61 10.96 -13.53 2.65
CA ILE A 61 9.79 -13.48 1.79
C ILE A 61 10.06 -14.32 0.55
N THR A 62 9.21 -15.33 0.30
CA THR A 62 9.29 -16.21 -0.88
C THR A 62 8.38 -15.74 -2.00
N GLU A 63 7.25 -15.13 -1.66
CA GLU A 63 6.33 -14.53 -2.62
C GLU A 63 5.89 -13.16 -2.14
N PHE A 64 5.85 -12.20 -3.05
CA PHE A 64 5.41 -10.84 -2.80
C PHE A 64 4.48 -10.36 -3.91
N VAL A 65 3.38 -9.71 -3.54
CA VAL A 65 2.45 -9.04 -4.46
C VAL A 65 2.09 -7.66 -3.95
N SER A 66 1.94 -6.71 -4.86
CA SER A 66 1.52 -5.34 -4.53
C SER A 66 0.47 -4.86 -5.51
N GLY A 67 -0.66 -4.41 -4.98
CA GLY A 67 -1.72 -3.72 -5.70
C GLY A 67 -1.68 -2.21 -5.51
N GLY A 68 -0.50 -1.67 -5.21
CA GLY A 68 -0.29 -0.23 -5.00
C GLY A 68 0.00 0.14 -3.55
N ALA A 69 -0.03 1.43 -3.28
CA ALA A 69 0.38 1.98 -2.00
C ALA A 69 -0.47 1.50 -0.81
N LYS A 70 0.18 0.92 0.20
CA LYS A 70 -0.45 0.31 1.40
C LYS A 70 -1.43 -0.82 1.06
N ASN A 71 -1.16 -1.49 -0.06
CA ASN A 71 -1.95 -2.61 -0.55
C ASN A 71 -0.99 -3.69 -1.06
N TYR A 72 -0.56 -4.59 -0.18
CA TYR A 72 0.41 -5.63 -0.50
C TYR A 72 0.22 -6.86 0.37
N GLY A 73 0.76 -7.96 -0.09
CA GLY A 73 0.82 -9.19 0.66
C GLY A 73 2.09 -9.98 0.37
N TYR A 74 2.46 -10.82 1.31
CA TYR A 74 3.60 -11.71 1.14
C TYR A 74 3.44 -13.04 1.89
N LEU A 75 4.19 -14.02 1.41
CA LEU A 75 4.38 -15.32 2.04
C LEU A 75 5.85 -15.48 2.40
N THR A 76 6.14 -15.94 3.61
CA THR A 76 7.52 -16.23 4.04
C THR A 76 7.86 -17.72 3.91
N ARG A 77 9.16 -18.05 4.00
CA ARG A 77 9.64 -19.45 3.97
C ARG A 77 9.08 -20.25 5.15
N ALA A 78 8.94 -19.66 6.31
CA ALA A 78 8.34 -20.30 7.49
C ALA A 78 6.82 -20.47 7.39
N GLY A 79 6.19 -20.02 6.29
CA GLY A 79 4.75 -20.15 6.07
C GLY A 79 3.90 -19.02 6.66
N LYS A 80 4.50 -17.94 7.14
CA LYS A 80 3.77 -16.76 7.61
C LYS A 80 3.16 -16.03 6.41
N VAL A 81 1.85 -15.81 6.46
CA VAL A 81 1.10 -15.10 5.42
C VAL A 81 0.72 -13.71 5.96
N VAL A 82 1.09 -12.68 5.21
CA VAL A 82 0.74 -11.30 5.53
C VAL A 82 -0.05 -10.70 4.38
N CYS A 83 -1.14 -9.99 4.72
CA CYS A 83 -1.96 -9.25 3.78
C CYS A 83 -2.31 -7.91 4.42
N LYS A 84 -1.82 -6.82 3.84
CA LYS A 84 -2.06 -5.45 4.30
C LYS A 84 -2.81 -4.68 3.24
N VAL A 85 -3.97 -4.16 3.62
CA VAL A 85 -4.85 -3.43 2.70
C VAL A 85 -5.29 -2.12 3.32
N ARG A 86 -4.99 -1.03 2.63
CA ARG A 86 -5.32 0.31 3.07
C ARG A 86 -6.82 0.49 3.31
N GLY A 87 -7.15 0.97 4.51
CA GLY A 87 -8.53 1.28 4.89
C GLY A 87 -9.39 0.07 5.26
N PHE A 88 -8.80 -1.14 5.29
CA PHE A 88 -9.47 -2.36 5.72
C PHE A 88 -8.84 -2.87 7.01
N THR A 89 -9.68 -3.16 7.99
CA THR A 89 -9.30 -3.96 9.14
C THR A 89 -9.77 -5.37 8.87
N LEU A 90 -8.83 -6.24 8.50
CA LEU A 90 -9.15 -7.63 8.17
C LEU A 90 -9.36 -8.41 9.47
N ASN A 91 -10.62 -8.65 9.81
CA ASN A 91 -11.01 -9.62 10.82
C ASN A 91 -11.11 -11.02 10.19
N VAL A 92 -11.42 -12.03 10.98
CA VAL A 92 -11.52 -13.44 10.51
C VAL A 92 -12.41 -13.56 9.26
N ARG A 93 -13.58 -12.90 9.23
CA ARG A 93 -14.49 -12.93 8.08
C ARG A 93 -13.93 -12.16 6.88
N GLY A 94 -13.34 -11.00 7.11
CA GLY A 94 -12.69 -10.21 6.06
C GLY A 94 -11.50 -10.93 5.46
N SER A 95 -10.68 -11.59 6.27
CA SER A 95 -9.52 -12.37 5.82
C SER A 95 -9.91 -13.64 5.04
N ALA A 96 -11.11 -14.17 5.23
CA ALA A 96 -11.62 -15.26 4.41
C ALA A 96 -11.92 -14.81 2.96
N ILE A 97 -12.30 -13.54 2.78
CA ILE A 97 -12.63 -12.95 1.47
C ILE A 97 -11.38 -12.32 0.84
N LEU A 98 -10.66 -11.50 1.61
CA LEU A 98 -9.47 -10.77 1.16
C LEU A 98 -8.24 -11.25 1.95
N ASN A 99 -7.44 -12.06 1.32
CA ASN A 99 -6.20 -12.62 1.82
C ASN A 99 -5.12 -12.55 0.74
N PHE A 100 -3.93 -13.05 1.03
CA PHE A 100 -2.81 -13.07 0.10
C PHE A 100 -3.16 -13.71 -1.24
N HIS A 101 -3.83 -14.88 -1.23
CA HIS A 101 -4.16 -15.61 -2.46
C HIS A 101 -5.16 -14.86 -3.31
N THR A 102 -6.27 -14.38 -2.72
CA THR A 102 -7.27 -13.58 -3.47
C THR A 102 -6.71 -12.26 -3.97
N MET A 103 -5.80 -11.63 -3.22
CA MET A 103 -5.08 -10.44 -3.68
C MET A 103 -4.19 -10.76 -4.88
N LYS A 104 -3.41 -11.83 -4.81
CA LYS A 104 -2.54 -12.31 -5.89
C LYS A 104 -3.34 -12.61 -7.16
N ASP A 105 -4.45 -13.33 -7.04
CA ASP A 105 -5.31 -13.67 -8.17
C ASP A 105 -5.93 -12.42 -8.81
N ASN A 106 -6.36 -11.44 -8.03
CA ASN A 106 -6.87 -10.19 -8.56
C ASN A 106 -5.79 -9.39 -9.31
N ILE A 107 -4.58 -9.29 -8.75
CA ILE A 107 -3.47 -8.58 -9.39
C ILE A 107 -3.08 -9.27 -10.71
N LEU A 108 -2.97 -10.60 -10.71
CA LEU A 108 -2.64 -11.36 -11.92
C LEU A 108 -3.74 -11.26 -12.98
N SER A 109 -5.00 -11.27 -12.59
CA SER A 109 -6.13 -11.07 -13.51
C SER A 109 -6.08 -9.68 -14.16
N GLU A 110 -5.81 -8.62 -13.37
CA GLU A 110 -5.69 -7.25 -13.88
C GLU A 110 -4.53 -7.11 -14.87
N LEU A 111 -3.39 -7.74 -14.58
CA LEU A 111 -2.21 -7.70 -15.46
C LEU A 111 -2.44 -8.45 -16.78
N ASN A 112 -3.19 -9.56 -16.75
CA ASN A 112 -3.43 -10.39 -17.93
C ASN A 112 -4.60 -9.92 -18.81
N SER A 113 -5.58 -9.24 -18.24
CA SER A 113 -6.79 -8.78 -18.93
C SER A 113 -7.30 -7.45 -18.37
N PRO A 114 -6.64 -6.32 -18.68
CA PRO A 114 -6.97 -5.02 -18.08
C PRO A 114 -8.38 -4.52 -18.39
N GLN A 115 -9.01 -4.99 -19.48
CA GLN A 115 -10.33 -4.53 -19.91
C GLN A 115 -11.51 -5.24 -19.22
N ASP A 116 -11.29 -6.44 -18.66
CA ASP A 116 -12.35 -7.27 -18.04
C ASP A 116 -12.28 -7.34 -16.51
N SER A 117 -11.33 -6.66 -15.90
CA SER A 117 -10.80 -7.07 -14.59
C SER A 117 -11.18 -6.20 -13.39
N HIS A 118 -12.19 -5.34 -13.48
CA HIS A 118 -12.68 -4.64 -12.28
C HIS A 118 -13.40 -5.60 -11.31
N ARG A 119 -12.68 -6.63 -10.85
CA ARG A 119 -13.17 -7.49 -9.78
C ARG A 119 -13.14 -6.74 -8.45
N HIS A 120 -14.25 -6.11 -8.16
CA HIS A 120 -14.42 -5.50 -6.85
C HIS A 120 -14.86 -6.57 -5.84
N LEU A 121 -14.09 -6.69 -4.74
CA LEU A 121 -14.49 -7.52 -3.61
C LEU A 121 -15.22 -6.66 -2.58
N ASN A 122 -16.44 -7.06 -2.24
CA ASN A 122 -17.21 -6.39 -1.20
C ASN A 122 -16.90 -7.02 0.17
N ILE A 123 -16.39 -6.21 1.08
CA ILE A 123 -16.02 -6.65 2.42
C ILE A 123 -16.87 -5.89 3.44
N THR A 124 -17.61 -6.63 4.24
CA THR A 124 -18.41 -6.05 5.31
C THR A 124 -17.64 -6.00 6.60
N THR A 125 -17.43 -4.80 7.13
CA THR A 125 -16.92 -4.58 8.49
C THR A 125 -18.13 -4.53 9.42
N PRO A 126 -18.35 -5.54 10.30
CA PRO A 126 -19.58 -5.65 11.10
C PRO A 126 -19.71 -4.57 12.16
N HIS A 127 -18.58 -4.03 12.62
CA HIS A 127 -18.52 -3.06 13.73
C HIS A 127 -17.76 -1.81 13.28
N TYR A 128 -18.48 -0.88 12.65
CA TYR A 128 -17.97 0.44 12.36
C TYR A 128 -18.58 1.43 13.34
N PHE A 129 -17.73 2.14 14.07
CA PHE A 129 -18.17 3.19 15.01
C PHE A 129 -18.47 4.46 14.23
N LYS A 130 -19.73 4.88 14.26
CA LYS A 130 -20.19 6.14 13.67
C LYS A 130 -20.59 7.09 14.80
N GLN A 131 -20.01 8.28 14.81
CA GLN A 131 -20.45 9.34 15.71
C GLN A 131 -21.66 10.04 15.11
N ASP A 132 -22.76 10.07 15.87
CA ASP A 132 -23.94 10.88 15.60
C ASP A 132 -23.79 12.18 16.39
N LEU A 133 -23.46 13.27 15.68
CA LEU A 133 -23.20 14.57 16.31
C LEU A 133 -24.47 15.22 16.83
N GLU A 134 -25.63 14.96 16.22
CA GLU A 134 -26.92 15.52 16.64
C GLU A 134 -27.39 14.87 17.94
N LYS A 135 -27.29 13.54 18.02
CA LYS A 135 -27.69 12.77 19.19
C LYS A 135 -26.59 12.65 20.24
N LYS A 136 -25.38 13.14 19.95
CA LYS A 136 -24.19 13.00 20.82
C LYS A 136 -23.94 11.55 21.26
N GLN A 137 -24.17 10.61 20.36
CA GLN A 137 -24.06 9.16 20.61
C GLN A 137 -23.08 8.51 19.66
N ILE A 138 -22.48 7.41 20.09
CA ILE A 138 -21.70 6.54 19.24
C ILE A 138 -22.56 5.34 18.87
N GLN A 139 -22.72 5.11 17.58
CA GLN A 139 -23.47 3.97 17.06
C GLN A 139 -22.50 2.97 16.44
N VAL A 140 -22.82 1.69 16.57
CA VAL A 140 -22.11 0.60 15.90
C VAL A 140 -22.95 0.16 14.71
N VAL A 141 -22.45 0.36 13.52
CA VAL A 141 -23.15 0.04 12.27
C VAL A 141 -22.31 -0.87 11.39
N PRO A 142 -22.89 -1.80 10.64
CA PRO A 142 -22.16 -2.52 9.61
C PRO A 142 -21.79 -1.57 8.48
N ARG A 143 -20.56 -1.65 7.97
CA ARG A 143 -20.10 -0.88 6.82
C ARG A 143 -19.56 -1.81 5.76
N MET A 144 -20.14 -1.75 4.58
CA MET A 144 -19.60 -2.41 3.39
C MET A 144 -18.56 -1.50 2.75
N LYS A 145 -17.41 -2.07 2.42
CA LYS A 145 -16.35 -1.42 1.65
C LYS A 145 -16.03 -2.26 0.43
N GLN A 146 -15.80 -1.59 -0.66
CA GLN A 146 -15.38 -2.20 -1.90
C GLN A 146 -13.85 -2.17 -1.99
N TYR A 147 -13.23 -3.33 -2.17
CA TYR A 147 -11.82 -3.46 -2.45
C TYR A 147 -11.59 -3.41 -3.96
N GLY A 148 -10.66 -2.60 -4.38
CA GLY A 148 -10.18 -2.51 -5.76
C GLY A 148 -8.68 -2.21 -5.78
N LEU A 149 -8.06 -2.49 -6.90
CA LEU A 149 -6.63 -2.21 -7.12
C LEU A 149 -6.46 -0.74 -7.50
N VAL A 150 -5.51 -0.08 -6.86
CA VAL A 150 -5.12 1.30 -7.16
C VAL A 150 -3.59 1.35 -7.14
N PHE A 151 -2.98 1.16 -8.29
CA PHE A 151 -1.53 1.09 -8.44
C PHE A 151 -0.86 2.44 -8.15
N ASP A 152 -1.42 3.52 -8.67
CA ASP A 152 -0.86 4.85 -8.55
C ASP A 152 -1.79 5.80 -7.79
N LYS A 153 -1.22 6.56 -6.87
CA LYS A 153 -1.94 7.64 -6.18
C LYS A 153 -1.93 8.96 -6.94
N ARG A 154 -0.92 9.15 -7.77
CA ARG A 154 -0.67 10.40 -8.48
C ARG A 154 -0.08 10.12 -9.85
N VAL A 155 -0.47 10.91 -10.82
CA VAL A 155 0.17 10.99 -12.14
C VAL A 155 1.22 12.07 -12.08
N ILE A 156 2.46 11.74 -12.45
CA ILE A 156 3.59 12.66 -12.47
C ILE A 156 3.86 13.07 -13.91
N HIS A 157 3.78 14.37 -14.19
CA HIS A 157 4.19 14.95 -15.44
C HIS A 157 5.65 15.36 -15.37
N VAL A 158 6.53 14.56 -15.96
CA VAL A 158 7.99 14.76 -15.89
C VAL A 158 8.40 16.10 -16.48
N ALA A 159 7.79 16.53 -17.59
CA ALA A 159 8.13 17.77 -18.28
C ALA A 159 7.84 19.02 -17.43
N THR A 160 6.73 19.04 -16.70
CA THR A 160 6.32 20.20 -15.89
C THR A 160 6.69 20.04 -14.41
N LYS A 161 7.23 18.88 -14.02
CA LYS A 161 7.47 18.50 -12.60
C LYS A 161 6.23 18.63 -11.72
N SER A 162 5.04 18.58 -12.31
CA SER A 162 3.75 18.64 -11.63
C SER A 162 3.24 17.23 -11.34
N SER A 163 2.45 17.09 -10.29
CA SER A 163 1.78 15.83 -10.01
C SER A 163 0.30 16.06 -9.70
N TYR A 164 -0.56 15.22 -10.27
CA TYR A 164 -2.00 15.29 -10.13
C TYR A 164 -2.52 14.07 -9.39
N PRO A 165 -3.61 14.18 -8.61
CA PRO A 165 -4.26 13.03 -8.00
C PRO A 165 -4.69 12.01 -9.06
N TYR A 166 -4.75 10.73 -8.68
CA TYR A 166 -5.30 9.68 -9.54
C TYR A 166 -6.75 10.02 -9.91
N GLY A 167 -7.10 9.83 -11.19
CA GLY A 167 -8.42 10.19 -11.70
C GLY A 167 -8.57 11.67 -12.09
N TYR A 168 -7.51 12.46 -12.01
CA TYR A 168 -7.51 13.83 -12.53
C TYR A 168 -7.33 13.80 -14.05
N GLU A 169 -8.32 14.29 -14.78
CA GLU A 169 -8.25 14.47 -16.21
C GLU A 169 -8.07 15.96 -16.54
N ARG A 170 -7.11 16.26 -17.39
CA ARG A 170 -6.91 17.61 -17.91
C ARG A 170 -7.81 17.79 -19.13
N ILE A 171 -8.90 18.54 -18.99
CA ILE A 171 -9.77 18.88 -20.10
C ILE A 171 -9.28 20.21 -20.70
N GLY A 172 -8.59 20.12 -21.84
CA GLY A 172 -8.06 21.28 -22.54
C GLY A 172 -6.99 22.06 -21.75
N ASP A 173 -6.72 23.29 -22.15
CA ASP A 173 -5.81 24.20 -21.43
C ASP A 173 -6.45 24.83 -20.17
N GLU A 174 -7.71 24.55 -19.89
CA GLU A 174 -8.40 24.96 -18.67
C GLU A 174 -8.45 23.81 -17.65
N LEU A 175 -8.11 24.13 -16.41
CA LEU A 175 -8.11 23.22 -15.28
C LEU A 175 -9.54 22.79 -14.91
N GLY A 176 -10.01 21.67 -15.44
CA GLY A 176 -11.24 21.03 -15.02
C GLY A 176 -10.97 19.98 -13.94
N LEU A 177 -11.54 20.17 -12.75
CA LEU A 177 -11.51 19.19 -11.67
C LEU A 177 -12.75 18.29 -11.80
N LEU A 178 -12.60 17.10 -12.39
CA LEU A 178 -13.61 16.06 -12.30
C LEU A 178 -13.24 15.13 -11.14
N LEU A 179 -13.92 15.32 -10.03
CA LEU A 179 -13.91 14.40 -8.89
C LEU A 179 -14.89 13.27 -9.19
N TYR A 180 -14.40 12.08 -9.49
CA TYR A 180 -15.18 10.88 -9.37
C TYR A 180 -15.26 10.52 -7.87
N LEU A 181 -16.46 10.67 -7.31
CA LEU A 181 -16.84 10.18 -5.97
C LEU A 181 -17.12 8.68 -5.99
#